data_a544cca3a20c70cb438dff8278ea5f5b
#
_entry.id   a544cca3a20c70cb438dff8278ea5f5b
#
_cell.length_a   1.000
_cell.length_b   1.000
_cell.length_c   1.000
_cell.angle_alpha   90.00
_cell.angle_beta   90.00
_cell.angle_gamma   90.00
#
_symmetry.space_group_name_H-M   'P 1'
#
loop_
_entity.id
_entity.type
_entity.pdbx_description
1 polymer ?
#
loop_
_entity_poly.entity_id
_entity_poly.type
_entity_poly.pdbx_seq_one_letter_code
_entity_poly.pdbx_strand_id
1 'polypeptide(L)'
;MKETKNMFLTSAKELKSVPALAMSAMLAALALILNSVATINLGPYIKIGFSGIPNQIVDYLFGPVTGGLFAGILDIVKYFMRPDGGFFFGFTFNAMLAAFIYGCFYYRQKLTLKRVLIAKLVVIVIVNVLLNTLWLDMLYGKGFLAILPARALKNLIMWPIDSIIFFTITRLLEQTGVFRTFKNPLARQV
;
A
#
# COMPACT_ATOMS: atom_id res chain seq x y z
N MET A 1 -7.12 17.89 16.50
CA MET A 1 -8.41 17.38 15.97
C MET A 1 -8.88 18.06 14.68
N LYS A 2 -8.81 19.40 14.49
CA LYS A 2 -9.20 20.06 13.22
C LYS A 2 -8.33 19.66 12.00
N GLU A 3 -7.02 19.53 12.17
CA GLU A 3 -6.10 19.16 11.08
C GLU A 3 -6.33 17.75 10.54
N THR A 4 -6.58 16.79 11.43
CA THR A 4 -6.84 15.40 11.06
C THR A 4 -8.16 15.28 10.28
N LYS A 5 -9.21 15.96 10.72
CA LYS A 5 -10.50 16.00 10.02
C LYS A 5 -10.37 16.61 8.62
N ASN A 6 -9.55 17.65 8.49
CA ASN A 6 -9.25 18.26 7.20
C ASN A 6 -8.48 17.32 6.26
N MET A 7 -7.59 16.47 6.80
CA MET A 7 -6.83 15.49 6.03
C MET A 7 -7.75 14.45 5.35
N PHE A 8 -8.68 13.87 6.10
CA PHE A 8 -9.61 12.88 5.55
C PHE A 8 -10.57 13.48 4.53
N LEU A 9 -11.13 14.64 4.81
CA LEU A 9 -12.02 15.34 3.86
C LEU A 9 -11.29 15.73 2.58
N THR A 10 -10.03 16.15 2.68
CA THR A 10 -9.24 16.50 1.50
C THR A 10 -8.87 15.26 0.70
N SER A 11 -8.46 14.18 1.37
CA SER A 11 -8.23 12.90 0.69
C SER A 11 -9.49 12.40 -0.03
N ALA A 12 -10.65 12.47 0.59
CA ALA A 12 -11.91 12.07 -0.05
C ALA A 12 -12.26 12.94 -1.27
N LYS A 13 -11.90 14.23 -1.29
CA LYS A 13 -12.09 15.10 -2.45
C LYS A 13 -11.22 14.72 -3.65
N GLU A 14 -10.07 14.07 -3.43
CA GLU A 14 -9.20 13.58 -4.50
C GLU A 14 -9.90 12.54 -5.39
N LEU A 15 -10.87 11.79 -4.86
CA LEU A 15 -11.68 10.84 -5.63
C LEU A 15 -12.51 11.49 -6.75
N LYS A 16 -12.75 12.80 -6.65
CA LYS A 16 -13.49 13.57 -7.68
C LYS A 16 -12.56 14.27 -8.67
N SER A 17 -11.26 14.17 -8.49
CA SER A 17 -10.25 14.83 -9.32
C SER A 17 -9.85 13.93 -10.48
N VAL A 18 -10.15 14.34 -11.71
CA VAL A 18 -9.78 13.56 -12.93
C VAL A 18 -8.27 13.31 -13.01
N PRO A 19 -7.37 14.27 -12.74
CA PRO A 19 -5.94 14.00 -12.72
C PRO A 19 -5.53 12.99 -11.65
N ALA A 20 -6.16 13.00 -10.47
CA ALA A 20 -5.86 12.03 -9.41
C ALA A 20 -6.32 10.63 -9.81
N LEU A 21 -7.50 10.50 -10.44
CA LEU A 21 -7.99 9.22 -10.96
C LEU A 21 -7.11 8.68 -12.08
N ALA A 22 -6.69 9.53 -13.02
CA ALA A 22 -5.80 9.15 -14.11
C ALA A 22 -4.43 8.65 -13.59
N MET A 23 -3.81 9.37 -12.65
CA MET A 23 -2.55 8.94 -12.04
C MET A 23 -2.73 7.64 -11.25
N SER A 24 -3.83 7.50 -10.50
CA SER A 24 -4.13 6.27 -9.78
C SER A 24 -4.32 5.09 -10.73
N ALA A 25 -4.99 5.29 -11.87
CA ALA A 25 -5.15 4.25 -12.90
C ALA A 25 -3.81 3.83 -13.52
N MET A 26 -2.91 4.77 -13.80
CA MET A 26 -1.55 4.46 -14.29
C MET A 26 -0.75 3.66 -13.25
N LEU A 27 -0.81 4.07 -11.98
CA LEU A 27 -0.15 3.35 -10.89
C LEU A 27 -0.79 1.99 -10.62
N ALA A 28 -2.12 1.85 -10.85
CA ALA A 28 -2.80 0.55 -10.81
C ALA A 28 -2.27 -0.38 -11.89
N ALA A 29 -2.20 0.08 -13.13
CA ALA A 29 -1.65 -0.71 -14.23
C ALA A 29 -0.22 -1.18 -13.93
N LEU A 30 0.63 -0.27 -13.43
CA LEU A 30 1.99 -0.62 -13.01
C LEU A 30 1.99 -1.67 -11.88
N ALA A 31 1.11 -1.51 -10.89
CA ALA A 31 0.99 -2.48 -9.79
C ALA A 31 0.54 -3.86 -10.27
N LEU A 32 -0.36 -3.93 -11.26
CA LEU A 32 -0.82 -5.18 -11.86
C LEU A 32 0.30 -5.86 -12.66
N ILE A 33 1.05 -5.11 -13.44
CA ILE A 33 2.22 -5.62 -14.16
C ILE A 33 3.26 -6.17 -13.17
N LEU A 34 3.62 -5.41 -12.14
CA LEU A 34 4.56 -5.86 -11.12
C LEU A 34 4.04 -7.07 -10.32
N ASN A 35 2.73 -7.17 -10.11
CA ASN A 35 2.14 -8.35 -9.49
C ASN A 35 2.29 -9.60 -10.35
N SER A 36 2.19 -9.45 -11.67
CA SER A 36 2.28 -10.58 -12.60
C SER A 36 3.72 -11.02 -12.87
N VAL A 37 4.64 -10.06 -13.02
CA VAL A 37 6.02 -10.31 -13.46
C VAL A 37 7.00 -10.39 -12.29
N ALA A 38 6.83 -9.55 -11.27
CA ALA A 38 7.79 -9.36 -10.18
C ALA A 38 7.29 -9.93 -8.83
N THR A 39 6.50 -11.00 -8.86
CA THR A 39 6.07 -11.70 -7.66
C THR A 39 6.65 -13.10 -7.58
N ILE A 40 7.38 -13.38 -6.51
CA ILE A 40 7.98 -14.67 -6.21
C ILE A 40 7.20 -15.31 -5.05
N ASN A 41 6.64 -16.48 -5.28
CA ASN A 41 5.96 -17.27 -4.25
C ASN A 41 6.93 -18.31 -3.67
N LEU A 42 7.25 -18.20 -2.39
CA LEU A 42 8.05 -19.15 -1.64
C LEU A 42 7.13 -20.01 -0.77
N GLY A 43 6.44 -20.94 -1.41
CA GLY A 43 5.41 -21.77 -0.79
C GLY A 43 4.06 -21.03 -0.60
N PRO A 44 3.10 -21.67 0.10
CA PRO A 44 1.72 -21.17 0.19
C PRO A 44 1.56 -19.96 1.11
N TYR A 45 2.55 -19.64 1.96
CA TYR A 45 2.43 -18.61 3.00
C TYR A 45 3.33 -17.39 2.81
N ILE A 46 4.34 -17.51 1.95
CA ILE A 46 5.35 -16.45 1.76
C ILE A 46 5.31 -15.96 0.32
N LYS A 47 4.92 -14.70 0.15
CA LYS A 47 4.87 -13.99 -1.13
C LYS A 47 5.77 -12.77 -1.05
N ILE A 48 6.70 -12.64 -1.99
CA ILE A 48 7.56 -11.47 -2.13
C ILE A 48 7.18 -10.79 -3.44
N GLY A 49 6.77 -9.53 -3.38
CA GLY A 49 6.37 -8.79 -4.57
C GLY A 49 6.48 -7.28 -4.38
N PHE A 50 6.78 -6.59 -5.45
CA PHE A 50 7.00 -5.14 -5.46
C PHE A 50 5.75 -4.35 -5.87
N SER A 51 4.63 -5.01 -6.10
CA SER A 51 3.36 -4.37 -6.48
C SER A 51 2.78 -3.45 -5.41
N GLY A 52 3.30 -3.50 -4.18
CA GLY A 52 2.96 -2.58 -3.10
C GLY A 52 3.54 -1.18 -3.26
N ILE A 53 4.61 -1.00 -4.04
CA ILE A 53 5.27 0.31 -4.21
C ILE A 53 4.34 1.31 -4.91
N PRO A 54 3.72 1.01 -6.07
CA PRO A 54 2.75 1.91 -6.69
C PRO A 54 1.56 2.24 -5.78
N ASN A 55 1.07 1.28 -4.99
CA ASN A 55 0.00 1.53 -4.02
C ASN A 55 0.42 2.59 -2.99
N GLN A 56 1.61 2.44 -2.39
CA GLN A 56 2.12 3.40 -1.41
C GLN A 56 2.35 4.79 -2.02
N ILE A 57 2.63 4.89 -3.33
CA ILE A 57 2.72 6.18 -4.03
C ILE A 57 1.33 6.83 -4.11
N VAL A 58 0.26 6.06 -4.36
CA VAL A 58 -1.12 6.56 -4.30
C VAL A 58 -1.46 7.07 -2.90
N ASP A 59 -1.10 6.31 -1.85
CA ASP A 59 -1.31 6.69 -0.46
C ASP A 59 -0.61 8.00 -0.11
N TYR A 60 0.61 8.18 -0.62
CA TYR A 60 1.43 9.37 -0.43
C TYR A 60 0.83 10.60 -1.13
N LEU A 61 0.35 10.45 -2.35
CA LEU A 61 -0.17 11.55 -3.17
C LEU A 61 -1.60 11.96 -2.77
N PHE A 62 -2.47 10.98 -2.53
CA PHE A 62 -3.92 11.20 -2.42
C PHE A 62 -4.48 10.90 -1.03
N GLY A 63 -3.67 10.34 -0.14
CA GLY A 63 -3.99 10.19 1.28
C GLY A 63 -4.81 8.95 1.64
N PRO A 64 -5.24 8.86 2.91
CA PRO A 64 -5.73 7.61 3.50
C PRO A 64 -7.07 7.13 2.92
N VAL A 65 -7.99 8.04 2.60
CA VAL A 65 -9.32 7.64 2.11
C VAL A 65 -9.23 7.14 0.67
N THR A 66 -8.60 7.92 -0.20
CA THR A 66 -8.40 7.54 -1.60
C THR A 66 -7.51 6.31 -1.73
N GLY A 67 -6.39 6.27 -0.99
CA GLY A 67 -5.48 5.12 -0.97
C GLY A 67 -6.15 3.84 -0.48
N GLY A 68 -6.94 3.92 0.59
CA GLY A 68 -7.67 2.76 1.11
C GLY A 68 -8.67 2.18 0.11
N LEU A 69 -9.49 3.03 -0.51
CA LEU A 69 -10.43 2.58 -1.55
C LEU A 69 -9.71 2.02 -2.78
N PHE A 70 -8.66 2.71 -3.23
CA PHE A 70 -7.83 2.27 -4.32
C PHE A 70 -7.21 0.89 -4.05
N ALA A 71 -6.63 0.68 -2.87
CA ALA A 71 -6.01 -0.58 -2.50
C ALA A 71 -7.02 -1.73 -2.43
N GLY A 72 -8.23 -1.47 -1.93
CA GLY A 72 -9.31 -2.47 -1.91
C GLY A 72 -9.73 -2.90 -3.31
N ILE A 73 -9.99 -1.94 -4.20
CA ILE A 73 -10.36 -2.24 -5.60
C ILE A 73 -9.23 -3.00 -6.30
N LEU A 74 -7.99 -2.53 -6.13
CA LEU A 74 -6.83 -3.13 -6.78
C LEU A 74 -6.54 -4.55 -6.26
N ASP A 75 -6.78 -4.82 -4.98
CA ASP A 75 -6.64 -6.17 -4.41
C ASP A 75 -7.61 -7.15 -5.05
N ILE A 76 -8.87 -6.75 -5.20
CA ILE A 76 -9.90 -7.54 -5.88
C ILE A 76 -9.50 -7.80 -7.34
N VAL A 77 -9.05 -6.78 -8.07
CA VAL A 77 -8.59 -6.93 -9.47
C VAL A 77 -7.40 -7.86 -9.57
N LYS A 78 -6.41 -7.73 -8.68
CA LYS A 78 -5.24 -8.63 -8.62
C LYS A 78 -5.65 -10.09 -8.41
N TYR A 79 -6.64 -10.33 -7.53
CA TYR A 79 -7.15 -11.66 -7.30
C TYR A 79 -7.79 -12.28 -8.57
N PHE A 80 -8.63 -11.53 -9.28
CA PHE A 80 -9.23 -12.01 -10.53
C PHE A 80 -8.21 -12.24 -11.65
N MET A 81 -7.14 -11.46 -11.70
CA MET A 81 -6.07 -11.66 -12.70
C MET A 81 -5.18 -12.87 -12.39
N ARG A 82 -4.95 -13.14 -11.12
CA ARG A 82 -4.09 -14.25 -10.66
C ARG A 82 -4.62 -14.80 -9.35
N PRO A 83 -5.59 -15.71 -9.41
CA PRO A 83 -6.16 -16.32 -8.21
C PRO A 83 -5.12 -17.24 -7.55
N ASP A 84 -4.71 -16.89 -6.35
CA ASP A 84 -3.81 -17.68 -5.50
C ASP A 84 -4.61 -18.22 -4.29
N GLY A 85 -5.39 -19.26 -4.48
CA GLY A 85 -6.27 -19.83 -3.45
C GLY A 85 -7.71 -19.26 -3.48
N GLY A 86 -8.47 -19.49 -2.42
CA GLY A 86 -9.84 -18.99 -2.29
C GLY A 86 -9.89 -17.48 -2.04
N PHE A 87 -10.87 -16.79 -2.62
CA PHE A 87 -11.10 -15.39 -2.29
C PHE A 87 -11.53 -15.25 -0.83
N PHE A 88 -10.85 -14.37 -0.11
CA PHE A 88 -11.19 -14.05 1.27
C PHE A 88 -11.15 -12.55 1.51
N PHE A 89 -12.28 -11.97 1.87
CA PHE A 89 -12.42 -10.52 2.05
C PHE A 89 -11.47 -9.93 3.11
N GLY A 90 -11.02 -10.73 4.07
CA GLY A 90 -10.03 -10.31 5.07
C GLY A 90 -8.71 -9.81 4.47
N PHE A 91 -8.29 -10.35 3.31
CA PHE A 91 -7.08 -9.84 2.63
C PHE A 91 -7.32 -8.49 1.97
N THR A 92 -8.49 -8.29 1.38
CA THR A 92 -8.91 -6.99 0.83
C THR A 92 -9.00 -5.94 1.95
N PHE A 93 -9.58 -6.30 3.09
CA PHE A 93 -9.58 -5.43 4.28
C PHE A 93 -8.16 -5.08 4.74
N ASN A 94 -7.24 -6.05 4.75
CA ASN A 94 -5.84 -5.82 5.07
C ASN A 94 -5.17 -4.82 4.10
N ALA A 95 -5.45 -4.94 2.80
CA ALA A 95 -4.93 -4.02 1.79
C ALA A 95 -5.46 -2.59 2.03
N MET A 96 -6.74 -2.44 2.31
CA MET A 96 -7.37 -1.16 2.65
C MET A 96 -6.78 -0.55 3.92
N LEU A 97 -6.64 -1.36 4.98
CA LEU A 97 -6.09 -0.91 6.26
C LEU A 97 -4.63 -0.50 6.16
N ALA A 98 -3.81 -1.26 5.43
CA ALA A 98 -2.41 -0.92 5.18
C ALA A 98 -2.29 0.42 4.44
N ALA A 99 -3.05 0.61 3.36
CA ALA A 99 -3.08 1.85 2.60
C ALA A 99 -3.57 3.04 3.43
N PHE A 100 -4.59 2.82 4.26
CA PHE A 100 -5.08 3.84 5.19
C PHE A 100 -3.98 4.29 6.18
N ILE A 101 -3.26 3.34 6.79
CA ILE A 101 -2.15 3.65 7.69
C ILE A 101 -1.04 4.40 6.93
N TYR A 102 -0.61 3.93 5.76
CA TYR A 102 0.39 4.62 4.95
C TYR A 102 -0.05 6.04 4.60
N GLY A 103 -1.30 6.22 4.18
CA GLY A 103 -1.85 7.54 3.88
C GLY A 103 -1.81 8.48 5.09
N CYS A 104 -2.10 8.00 6.29
CA CYS A 104 -1.99 8.79 7.51
C CYS A 104 -0.56 9.26 7.80
N PHE A 105 0.45 8.43 7.50
CA PHE A 105 1.85 8.77 7.72
C PHE A 105 2.46 9.64 6.63
N TYR A 106 2.03 9.46 5.36
CA TYR A 106 2.71 10.03 4.20
C TYR A 106 2.02 11.28 3.64
N TYR A 107 0.68 11.32 3.66
CA TYR A 107 -0.08 12.35 2.97
C TYR A 107 0.23 13.75 3.50
N ARG A 108 0.56 14.66 2.59
CA ARG A 108 0.93 16.07 2.88
C ARG A 108 2.11 16.24 3.85
N GLN A 109 2.91 15.22 4.00
CA GLN A 109 4.07 15.25 4.89
C GLN A 109 5.36 15.16 4.08
N LYS A 110 6.45 15.75 4.61
CA LYS A 110 7.78 15.56 4.02
C LYS A 110 8.18 14.08 4.13
N LEU A 111 8.53 13.48 3.00
CA LEU A 111 8.96 12.09 2.97
C LEU A 111 10.38 12.01 3.54
N THR A 112 10.53 11.32 4.66
CA THR A 112 11.81 11.01 5.29
C THR A 112 11.95 9.51 5.48
N LEU A 113 13.17 8.99 5.37
CA LEU A 113 13.41 7.54 5.54
C LEU A 113 12.91 7.04 6.92
N LYS A 114 13.12 7.82 7.97
CA LYS A 114 12.63 7.49 9.33
C LYS A 114 11.10 7.30 9.34
N ARG A 115 10.36 8.21 8.69
CA ARG A 115 8.89 8.13 8.61
C ARG A 115 8.44 6.90 7.82
N VAL A 116 9.13 6.58 6.72
CA VAL A 116 8.85 5.38 5.91
C VAL A 116 9.08 4.12 6.74
N LEU A 117 10.20 4.02 7.44
CA LEU A 117 10.51 2.88 8.31
C LEU A 117 9.45 2.69 9.41
N ILE A 118 9.05 3.76 10.09
CA ILE A 118 8.03 3.69 11.15
C ILE A 118 6.67 3.27 10.58
N ALA A 119 6.21 3.89 9.49
CA ALA A 119 4.95 3.56 8.86
C ALA A 119 4.90 2.09 8.41
N LYS A 120 5.98 1.61 7.77
CA LYS A 120 6.08 0.19 7.37
C LYS A 120 6.15 -0.75 8.55
N LEU A 121 6.86 -0.38 9.62
CA LEU A 121 6.89 -1.20 10.83
C LEU A 121 5.49 -1.37 11.43
N VAL A 122 4.72 -0.29 11.53
CA VAL A 122 3.33 -0.34 12.02
C VAL A 122 2.47 -1.26 11.15
N VAL A 123 2.54 -1.13 9.82
CA VAL A 123 1.79 -1.99 8.89
C VAL A 123 2.26 -3.44 8.97
N ILE A 124 3.56 -3.69 9.08
CA ILE A 124 4.10 -5.05 9.23
C ILE A 124 3.54 -5.71 10.48
N VAL A 125 3.60 -5.04 11.62
CA VAL A 125 3.13 -5.62 12.89
C VAL A 125 1.62 -5.86 12.85
N ILE A 126 0.85 -4.83 12.55
CA ILE A 126 -0.62 -4.90 12.65
C ILE A 126 -1.21 -5.74 11.49
N VAL A 127 -0.82 -5.43 10.26
CA VAL A 127 -1.49 -6.01 9.08
C VAL A 127 -0.81 -7.31 8.64
N ASN A 128 0.51 -7.30 8.43
CA ASN A 128 1.19 -8.43 7.82
C ASN A 128 1.45 -9.59 8.80
N VAL A 129 1.78 -9.28 10.05
CA VAL A 129 2.11 -10.30 11.06
C VAL A 129 0.85 -10.72 11.82
N LEU A 130 0.09 -9.80 12.39
CA LEU A 130 -1.08 -10.17 13.18
C LEU A 130 -2.28 -10.55 12.30
N LEU A 131 -2.89 -9.60 11.59
CA LEU A 131 -4.14 -9.84 10.85
C LEU A 131 -3.97 -10.88 9.74
N ASN A 132 -2.94 -10.76 8.94
CA ASN A 132 -2.74 -11.65 7.81
C ASN A 132 -2.42 -13.10 8.24
N THR A 133 -1.71 -13.29 9.37
CA THR A 133 -1.49 -14.62 9.94
C THR A 133 -2.78 -15.20 10.50
N LEU A 134 -3.61 -14.38 11.14
CA LEU A 134 -4.93 -14.77 11.64
C LEU A 134 -5.83 -15.26 10.49
N TRP A 135 -5.90 -14.52 9.39
CA TRP A 135 -6.70 -14.92 8.22
C TRP A 135 -6.20 -16.22 7.57
N LEU A 136 -4.87 -16.41 7.50
CA LEU A 136 -4.30 -17.65 6.99
C LEU A 136 -4.57 -18.82 7.91
N ASP A 137 -4.57 -18.63 9.22
CA ASP A 137 -4.94 -19.68 10.17
C ASP A 137 -6.41 -20.06 10.01
N MET A 138 -7.30 -19.08 9.91
CA MET A 138 -8.73 -19.33 9.67
C MET A 138 -9.01 -20.06 8.35
N LEU A 139 -8.24 -19.75 7.28
CA LEU A 139 -8.43 -20.39 5.96
C LEU A 139 -7.85 -21.80 5.87
N TYR A 140 -6.69 -22.01 6.45
CA TYR A 140 -5.91 -23.24 6.25
C TYR A 140 -5.82 -24.14 7.49
N GLY A 141 -6.27 -23.68 8.67
CA GLY A 141 -6.34 -24.47 9.90
C GLY A 141 -5.00 -24.98 10.42
N LYS A 142 -3.87 -24.30 10.07
CA LYS A 142 -2.52 -24.82 10.39
C LYS A 142 -1.93 -24.33 11.71
N GLY A 143 -2.68 -23.56 12.47
CA GLY A 143 -2.25 -22.99 13.74
C GLY A 143 -1.47 -21.67 13.57
N PHE A 144 -1.96 -20.61 14.20
CA PHE A 144 -1.37 -19.28 14.16
C PHE A 144 0.14 -19.28 14.49
N LEU A 145 0.53 -19.99 15.55
CA LEU A 145 1.92 -20.06 16.01
C LEU A 145 2.86 -20.78 15.05
N ALA A 146 2.35 -21.70 14.23
CA ALA A 146 3.16 -22.41 13.25
C ALA A 146 3.54 -21.53 12.05
N ILE A 147 2.64 -20.62 11.65
CA ILE A 147 2.83 -19.74 10.49
C ILE A 147 3.61 -18.46 10.88
N LEU A 148 3.43 -17.99 12.11
CA LEU A 148 3.94 -16.71 12.61
C LEU A 148 5.47 -16.53 12.44
N PRO A 149 6.35 -17.48 12.84
CA PRO A 149 7.80 -17.27 12.80
C PRO A 149 8.33 -17.03 11.38
N ALA A 150 7.89 -17.84 10.41
CA ALA A 150 8.32 -17.72 9.02
C ALA A 150 7.90 -16.35 8.42
N ARG A 151 6.70 -15.89 8.74
CA ARG A 151 6.19 -14.59 8.29
C ARG A 151 6.88 -13.42 8.97
N ALA A 152 7.11 -13.51 10.29
CA ALA A 152 7.82 -12.49 11.04
C ALA A 152 9.24 -12.30 10.51
N LEU A 153 9.97 -13.39 10.31
CA LEU A 153 11.32 -13.38 9.75
C LEU A 153 11.36 -12.78 8.35
N LYS A 154 10.47 -13.22 7.44
CA LYS A 154 10.36 -12.66 6.09
C LYS A 154 10.08 -11.15 6.13
N ASN A 155 9.12 -10.71 6.93
CA ASN A 155 8.76 -9.31 7.04
C ASN A 155 9.88 -8.46 7.66
N LEU A 156 10.62 -9.01 8.63
CA LEU A 156 11.76 -8.33 9.25
C LEU A 156 12.90 -8.08 8.24
N ILE A 157 13.19 -9.07 7.39
CA ILE A 157 14.21 -8.96 6.33
C ILE A 157 13.75 -7.97 5.24
N MET A 158 12.49 -8.06 4.82
CA MET A 158 11.94 -7.22 3.76
C MET A 158 11.69 -5.77 4.20
N TRP A 159 11.52 -5.52 5.49
CA TRP A 159 11.24 -4.18 6.04
C TRP A 159 12.24 -3.09 5.60
N PRO A 160 13.57 -3.23 5.84
CA PRO A 160 14.52 -2.21 5.39
C PRO A 160 14.61 -2.14 3.86
N ILE A 161 14.58 -3.28 3.18
CA ILE A 161 14.70 -3.37 1.72
C ILE A 161 13.56 -2.59 1.05
N ASP A 162 12.31 -2.94 1.37
CA ASP A 162 11.13 -2.28 0.82
C ASP A 162 11.06 -0.80 1.21
N SER A 163 11.57 -0.44 2.40
CA SER A 163 11.59 0.96 2.85
C SER A 163 12.56 1.80 2.05
N ILE A 164 13.75 1.29 1.78
CA ILE A 164 14.77 1.98 0.99
C ILE A 164 14.30 2.11 -0.46
N ILE A 165 13.78 1.03 -1.05
CA ILE A 165 13.29 1.03 -2.43
C ILE A 165 12.17 2.05 -2.60
N PHE A 166 11.15 2.01 -1.74
CA PHE A 166 10.04 2.96 -1.78
C PHE A 166 10.51 4.40 -1.61
N PHE A 167 11.36 4.66 -0.62
CA PHE A 167 11.89 5.99 -0.35
C PHE A 167 12.68 6.53 -1.55
N THR A 168 13.57 5.72 -2.12
CA THR A 168 14.42 6.11 -3.27
C THR A 168 13.57 6.41 -4.50
N ILE A 169 12.66 5.50 -4.88
CA ILE A 169 11.79 5.68 -6.04
C ILE A 169 10.93 6.94 -5.88
N THR A 170 10.28 7.08 -4.72
CA THR A 170 9.38 8.22 -4.49
C THR A 170 10.15 9.54 -4.49
N ARG A 171 11.35 9.57 -3.91
CA ARG A 171 12.21 10.76 -3.91
C ARG A 171 12.71 11.14 -5.30
N LEU A 172 13.09 10.16 -6.11
CA LEU A 172 13.46 10.39 -7.52
C LEU A 172 12.26 10.96 -8.31
N LEU A 173 11.07 10.41 -8.14
CA LEU A 173 9.87 10.92 -8.78
C LEU A 173 9.49 12.33 -8.31
N GLU A 174 9.77 12.70 -7.06
CA GLU A 174 9.64 14.08 -6.58
C GLU A 174 10.60 15.03 -7.28
N GLN A 175 11.87 14.62 -7.46
CA GLN A 175 12.90 15.43 -8.11
C GLN A 175 12.61 15.66 -9.59
N THR A 176 12.02 14.70 -10.30
CA THR A 176 11.60 14.87 -11.70
C THR A 176 10.42 15.81 -11.89
N GLY A 177 9.80 16.25 -10.79
CA GLY A 177 8.66 17.18 -10.84
C GLY A 177 7.32 16.54 -11.20
N VAL A 178 7.26 15.24 -11.46
CA VAL A 178 6.01 14.50 -11.79
C VAL A 178 4.92 14.73 -10.76
N PHE A 179 5.29 14.81 -9.48
CA PHE A 179 4.33 15.02 -8.38
C PHE A 179 3.97 16.49 -8.13
N ARG A 180 4.61 17.44 -8.82
CA ARG A 180 4.41 18.88 -8.58
C ARG A 180 2.96 19.32 -8.83
N THR A 181 2.36 18.80 -9.89
CA THR A 181 0.96 19.03 -10.25
C THR A 181 -0.01 18.52 -9.19
N PHE A 182 0.31 17.41 -8.53
CA PHE A 182 -0.56 16.78 -7.54
C PHE A 182 -0.39 17.35 -6.13
N LYS A 183 0.79 17.86 -5.79
CA LYS A 183 1.09 18.48 -4.49
C LYS A 183 0.66 19.94 -4.39
N ASN A 184 0.53 20.62 -5.52
CA ASN A 184 0.16 22.05 -5.53
C ASN A 184 -1.31 22.21 -5.96
N PRO A 185 -2.25 22.49 -5.03
CA PRO A 185 -3.68 22.59 -5.36
C PRO A 185 -4.00 23.76 -6.32
N LEU A 186 -3.13 24.77 -6.41
CA LEU A 186 -3.30 25.89 -7.35
C LEU A 186 -2.94 25.51 -8.80
N ALA A 187 -2.11 24.51 -9.03
CA ALA A 187 -1.76 24.04 -10.37
C ALA A 187 -2.83 23.14 -11.02
N ARG A 188 -3.90 22.83 -10.29
CA ARG A 188 -5.02 21.99 -10.77
C ARG A 188 -6.17 22.79 -11.39
N GLN A 189 -6.09 24.11 -11.40
CA GLN A 189 -7.17 25.00 -11.87
C GLN A 189 -6.91 25.57 -13.27
N VAL A 190 -5.90 25.06 -13.98
CA VAL A 190 -5.60 25.45 -15.36
C VAL A 190 -5.97 24.31 -16.30
#